data_19d43da6d28617f8b47a8aaea000cf1d
#
_entry.id   19d43da6d28617f8b47a8aaea000cf1d
#
_cell.length_a   1.000
_cell.length_b   1.000
_cell.length_c   1.000
_cell.angle_alpha   90.00
_cell.angle_beta   90.00
_cell.angle_gamma   90.00
#
_symmetry.space_group_name_H-M   'P 1'
#
loop_
_entity.id
_entity.type
_entity.pdbx_description
1 polymer ?
#
loop_
_entity_poly.entity_id
_entity_poly.type
_entity_poly.pdbx_seq_one_letter_code
_entity_poly.pdbx_strand_id
1 'polypeptide(L)'
;MTNDRSASRVLIRRLIAELERAVPTAERKGNPGLLAALRRLAGQGDVFSPEAAAIVERFLGDAVRPEEAEAAYIVASLFALYPYQLHAEHTPPWERSFGRSLRAIAWREDGSFDPGIERRFMAMLDTPREELPHHLRHGIQLLAARRPGVPVDFVQLFEDLLRWEAPGRPVQRRWAEAFWRLERPEATGEAPAEEGPTGSES
;
A
#
# COMPACT_ATOMS: atom_id res chain seq x y z
N MET A 1 -4.46 -4.25 24.27
CA MET A 1 -4.01 -4.52 22.89
C MET A 1 -4.42 -3.47 21.84
N THR A 2 -5.46 -2.69 22.01
CA THR A 2 -5.90 -1.63 21.07
C THR A 2 -5.02 -0.37 21.09
N ASN A 3 -4.45 -0.01 22.24
CA ASN A 3 -3.65 1.21 22.43
C ASN A 3 -2.29 1.14 21.73
N ASP A 4 -1.69 -0.04 21.66
CA ASP A 4 -0.37 -0.30 21.06
C ASP A 4 -0.39 -0.11 19.53
N ARG A 5 -1.43 -0.61 18.85
CA ARG A 5 -1.60 -0.44 17.39
C ARG A 5 -1.80 1.02 16.97
N SER A 6 -2.46 1.81 17.81
CA SER A 6 -2.65 3.23 17.56
C SER A 6 -1.31 3.97 17.60
N ALA A 7 -0.44 3.62 18.53
CA ALA A 7 0.90 4.20 18.65
C ALA A 7 1.77 3.86 17.43
N SER A 8 1.85 2.58 17.05
CA SER A 8 2.63 2.14 15.87
C SER A 8 2.15 2.81 14.58
N ARG A 9 0.82 2.98 14.43
CA ARG A 9 0.25 3.69 13.29
C ARG A 9 0.62 5.17 13.25
N VAL A 10 0.68 5.83 14.38
CA VAL A 10 1.13 7.23 14.47
C VAL A 10 2.60 7.35 14.09
N LEU A 11 3.44 6.42 14.57
CA LEU A 11 4.86 6.40 14.26
C LEU A 11 5.12 6.21 12.76
N ILE A 12 4.50 5.21 12.15
CA ILE A 12 4.69 4.96 10.71
C ILE A 12 4.18 6.12 9.85
N ARG A 13 3.07 6.76 10.21
CA ARG A 13 2.59 7.95 9.51
C ARG A 13 3.60 9.10 9.56
N ARG A 14 4.25 9.31 10.71
CA ARG A 14 5.30 10.33 10.84
C ARG A 14 6.52 9.98 9.99
N LEU A 15 6.93 8.72 9.99
CA LEU A 15 8.03 8.24 9.14
C LEU A 15 7.71 8.49 7.65
N ILE A 16 6.55 8.07 7.18
CA ILE A 16 6.14 8.27 5.78
C ILE A 16 6.11 9.77 5.43
N ALA A 17 5.54 10.61 6.29
CA ALA A 17 5.53 12.07 6.07
C ALA A 17 6.94 12.67 5.97
N GLU A 18 7.93 12.13 6.72
CA GLU A 18 9.32 12.56 6.59
C GLU A 18 9.94 12.08 5.28
N LEU A 19 9.65 10.85 4.87
CA LEU A 19 10.10 10.31 3.59
C LEU A 19 9.52 11.09 2.40
N GLU A 20 8.28 11.54 2.49
CA GLU A 20 7.67 12.43 1.49
C GLU A 20 8.39 13.78 1.40
N ARG A 21 8.81 14.35 2.55
CA ARG A 21 9.63 15.57 2.55
C ARG A 21 11.01 15.35 1.94
N ALA A 22 11.53 14.12 2.00
CA ALA A 22 12.82 13.76 1.39
C ALA A 22 12.74 13.63 -0.14
N VAL A 23 11.55 13.47 -0.72
CA VAL A 23 11.37 13.44 -2.18
C VAL A 23 11.60 14.83 -2.77
N PRO A 24 12.52 14.98 -3.75
CA PRO A 24 12.71 16.24 -4.43
C PRO A 24 11.44 16.66 -5.21
N THR A 25 11.14 17.95 -5.16
CA THR A 25 10.07 18.57 -5.96
C THR A 25 10.60 19.81 -6.65
N ALA A 26 9.81 20.45 -7.51
CA ALA A 26 10.20 21.72 -8.14
C ALA A 26 10.57 22.81 -7.12
N GLU A 27 9.92 22.77 -5.94
CA GLU A 27 10.09 23.80 -4.89
C GLU A 27 11.02 23.36 -3.75
N ARG A 28 11.38 22.07 -3.67
CA ARG A 28 12.12 21.49 -2.56
C ARG A 28 13.20 20.54 -3.02
N LYS A 29 14.45 20.80 -2.59
CA LYS A 29 15.61 19.95 -2.90
C LYS A 29 15.47 18.51 -2.37
N GLY A 30 14.71 18.31 -1.29
CA GLY A 30 14.57 17.01 -0.63
C GLY A 30 15.88 16.47 -0.05
N ASN A 31 15.92 15.15 0.15
CA ASN A 31 17.12 14.43 0.60
C ASN A 31 17.39 13.20 -0.29
N PRO A 32 17.99 13.38 -1.48
CA PRO A 32 18.24 12.28 -2.40
C PRO A 32 19.23 11.24 -1.86
N GLY A 33 20.16 11.65 -0.97
CA GLY A 33 21.09 10.72 -0.32
C GLY A 33 20.38 9.71 0.57
N LEU A 34 19.40 10.14 1.38
CA LEU A 34 18.55 9.27 2.17
C LEU A 34 17.78 8.28 1.30
N LEU A 35 17.11 8.78 0.26
CA LEU A 35 16.35 7.91 -0.64
C LEU A 35 17.26 6.90 -1.35
N ALA A 36 18.49 7.28 -1.71
CA ALA A 36 19.47 6.36 -2.29
C ALA A 36 19.92 5.28 -1.28
N ALA A 37 20.11 5.63 0.00
CA ALA A 37 20.44 4.68 1.06
C ALA A 37 19.31 3.65 1.26
N LEU A 38 18.07 4.12 1.36
CA LEU A 38 16.88 3.26 1.49
C LEU A 38 16.67 2.34 0.26
N ARG A 39 16.94 2.83 -0.96
CA ARG A 39 16.86 2.01 -2.18
C ARG A 39 17.89 0.87 -2.16
N ARG A 40 19.08 1.11 -1.63
CA ARG A 40 20.10 0.05 -1.48
C ARG A 40 19.61 -1.06 -0.54
N LEU A 41 18.96 -0.71 0.58
CA LEU A 41 18.36 -1.70 1.49
C LEU A 41 17.33 -2.58 0.75
N ALA A 42 16.46 -1.98 -0.05
CA ALA A 42 15.52 -2.76 -0.86
C ALA A 42 16.21 -3.73 -1.83
N GLY A 43 17.49 -3.49 -2.18
CA GLY A 43 18.25 -4.23 -3.19
C GLY A 43 19.04 -5.42 -2.71
N GLN A 44 19.47 -5.41 -1.49
CA GLN A 44 20.56 -6.28 -1.00
C GLN A 44 20.14 -7.19 0.18
N GLY A 45 18.85 -7.25 0.55
CA GLY A 45 18.45 -7.98 1.75
C GLY A 45 18.99 -7.29 3.02
N ASP A 46 19.51 -8.05 3.97
CA ASP A 46 19.93 -7.64 5.31
C ASP A 46 21.13 -6.66 5.40
N VAL A 47 21.35 -5.79 4.43
CA VAL A 47 22.43 -4.82 4.51
C VAL A 47 22.02 -3.64 5.36
N PHE A 48 22.59 -3.55 6.56
CA PHE A 48 22.48 -2.39 7.44
C PHE A 48 23.04 -1.13 6.76
N SER A 49 22.27 -0.05 6.76
CA SER A 49 22.69 1.28 6.30
C SER A 49 22.59 2.28 7.45
N PRO A 50 23.72 2.82 7.94
CA PRO A 50 23.72 3.84 8.99
C PRO A 50 22.85 5.06 8.64
N GLU A 51 22.84 5.48 7.37
CA GLU A 51 22.04 6.61 6.90
C GLU A 51 20.54 6.33 6.95
N ALA A 52 20.13 5.11 6.60
CA ALA A 52 18.74 4.68 6.71
C ALA A 52 18.35 4.54 8.18
N ALA A 53 19.22 3.94 9.01
CA ALA A 53 19.00 3.79 10.44
C ALA A 53 18.85 5.15 11.14
N ALA A 54 19.67 6.13 10.83
CA ALA A 54 19.59 7.48 11.41
C ALA A 54 18.22 8.15 11.22
N ILE A 55 17.47 7.75 10.20
CA ILE A 55 16.11 8.26 9.96
C ILE A 55 15.07 7.34 10.58
N VAL A 56 15.11 6.04 10.27
CA VAL A 56 14.07 5.10 10.69
C VAL A 56 14.02 5.01 12.22
N GLU A 57 15.18 4.83 12.89
CA GLU A 57 15.28 4.73 14.35
C GLU A 57 14.76 5.95 15.10
N ARG A 58 14.89 7.14 14.50
CA ARG A 58 14.35 8.38 15.10
C ARG A 58 12.82 8.33 15.31
N PHE A 59 12.12 7.54 14.51
CA PHE A 59 10.66 7.38 14.57
C PHE A 59 10.25 6.14 15.33
N LEU A 60 11.15 5.17 15.53
CA LEU A 60 10.81 3.91 16.18
C LEU A 60 10.78 4.01 17.70
N GLY A 61 11.44 4.84 18.39
CA GLY A 61 11.43 4.96 19.86
C GLY A 61 11.76 3.64 20.60
N ASP A 62 11.98 3.72 21.91
CA ASP A 62 12.47 2.60 22.73
C ASP A 62 11.49 1.43 22.95
N ALA A 63 10.21 1.63 22.67
CA ALA A 63 9.14 0.65 22.93
C ALA A 63 8.70 -0.15 21.70
N VAL A 64 9.41 -0.01 20.58
CA VAL A 64 9.04 -0.67 19.32
C VAL A 64 9.49 -2.13 19.33
N ARG A 65 8.60 -3.02 18.95
CA ARG A 65 8.90 -4.45 18.82
C ARG A 65 9.79 -4.72 17.59
N PRO A 66 10.63 -5.77 17.63
CA PRO A 66 11.52 -6.11 16.50
C PRO A 66 10.79 -6.24 15.16
N GLU A 67 9.62 -6.87 15.15
CA GLU A 67 8.79 -7.04 13.95
C GLU A 67 8.22 -5.72 13.41
N GLU A 68 8.02 -4.71 14.26
CA GLU A 68 7.61 -3.35 13.84
C GLU A 68 8.77 -2.58 13.25
N ALA A 69 9.95 -2.71 13.85
CA ALA A 69 11.16 -2.12 13.31
C ALA A 69 11.47 -2.69 11.91
N GLU A 70 11.45 -4.01 11.77
CA GLU A 70 11.63 -4.68 10.47
C GLU A 70 10.61 -4.19 9.43
N ALA A 71 9.33 -4.16 9.77
CA ALA A 71 8.28 -3.69 8.87
C ALA A 71 8.47 -2.22 8.47
N ALA A 72 8.95 -1.36 9.38
CA ALA A 72 9.24 0.04 9.09
C ALA A 72 10.40 0.19 8.08
N TYR A 73 11.48 -0.59 8.24
CA TYR A 73 12.58 -0.62 7.27
C TYR A 73 12.14 -1.11 5.89
N ILE A 74 11.34 -2.19 5.84
CA ILE A 74 10.78 -2.69 4.59
C ILE A 74 9.98 -1.60 3.90
N VAL A 75 9.02 -0.99 4.60
CA VAL A 75 8.13 0.04 4.05
C VAL A 75 8.92 1.27 3.61
N ALA A 76 9.88 1.74 4.41
CA ALA A 76 10.72 2.88 4.05
C ALA A 76 11.55 2.61 2.77
N SER A 77 12.08 1.40 2.63
CA SER A 77 12.84 0.99 1.44
C SER A 77 11.97 0.90 0.20
N LEU A 78 10.75 0.36 0.31
CA LEU A 78 9.76 0.30 -0.77
C LEU A 78 9.28 1.69 -1.19
N PHE A 79 9.01 2.58 -0.22
CA PHE A 79 8.68 3.98 -0.48
C PHE A 79 9.80 4.68 -1.28
N ALA A 80 11.05 4.48 -0.91
CA ALA A 80 12.17 5.08 -1.62
C ALA A 80 12.30 4.59 -3.07
N LEU A 81 11.87 3.36 -3.38
CA LEU A 81 11.78 2.85 -4.76
C LEU A 81 10.64 3.51 -5.56
N TYR A 82 9.53 3.83 -4.88
CA TYR A 82 8.30 4.27 -5.53
C TYR A 82 7.53 5.26 -4.62
N PRO A 83 7.88 6.55 -4.63
CA PRO A 83 7.36 7.53 -3.67
C PRO A 83 5.98 8.09 -4.07
N TYR A 84 5.02 7.23 -4.37
CA TYR A 84 3.63 7.60 -4.66
C TYR A 84 2.72 7.11 -3.55
N GLN A 85 2.66 7.88 -2.46
CA GLN A 85 1.84 7.59 -1.28
C GLN A 85 0.37 7.86 -1.54
N LEU A 86 -0.48 6.94 -1.11
CA LEU A 86 -1.92 7.16 -1.02
C LEU A 86 -2.27 7.81 0.33
N HIS A 87 -2.81 9.02 0.29
CA HIS A 87 -3.35 9.69 1.47
C HIS A 87 -4.75 9.19 1.77
N ALA A 88 -4.88 8.42 2.85
CA ALA A 88 -6.06 7.60 3.14
C ALA A 88 -7.23 8.33 3.82
N GLU A 89 -7.20 9.66 4.00
CA GLU A 89 -8.21 10.38 4.79
C GLU A 89 -9.64 10.22 4.28
N HIS A 90 -9.82 10.09 2.97
CA HIS A 90 -11.14 9.92 2.34
C HIS A 90 -11.22 8.65 1.49
N THR A 91 -10.23 7.75 1.60
CA THR A 91 -10.15 6.56 0.77
C THR A 91 -10.77 5.35 1.48
N PRO A 92 -11.71 4.63 0.85
CA PRO A 92 -12.30 3.42 1.43
C PRO A 92 -11.22 2.36 1.76
N PRO A 93 -11.42 1.52 2.80
CA PRO A 93 -10.43 0.54 3.22
C PRO A 93 -9.98 -0.45 2.13
N TRP A 94 -10.87 -0.80 1.20
CA TRP A 94 -10.57 -1.72 0.10
C TRP A 94 -9.66 -1.09 -0.97
N GLU A 95 -9.74 0.23 -1.19
CA GLU A 95 -8.85 0.96 -2.09
C GLU A 95 -7.43 1.13 -1.53
N ARG A 96 -7.27 1.03 -0.22
CA ARG A 96 -5.97 1.17 0.45
C ARG A 96 -5.13 -0.10 0.41
N SER A 97 -5.67 -1.18 -0.11
CA SER A 97 -4.97 -2.45 -0.25
C SER A 97 -3.90 -2.40 -1.34
N PHE A 98 -2.74 -3.01 -1.10
CA PHE A 98 -1.72 -3.21 -2.14
C PHE A 98 -2.24 -4.02 -3.34
N GLY A 99 -3.22 -4.93 -3.10
CA GLY A 99 -3.94 -5.62 -4.18
C GLY A 99 -4.63 -4.66 -5.15
N ARG A 100 -5.19 -3.55 -4.66
CA ARG A 100 -5.80 -2.50 -5.50
C ARG A 100 -4.78 -1.79 -6.37
N SER A 101 -3.61 -1.46 -5.82
CA SER A 101 -2.52 -0.86 -6.59
C SER A 101 -2.04 -1.78 -7.71
N LEU A 102 -1.88 -3.09 -7.43
CA LEU A 102 -1.49 -4.06 -8.46
C LEU A 102 -2.59 -4.30 -9.50
N ARG A 103 -3.88 -4.27 -9.11
CA ARG A 103 -5.00 -4.31 -10.05
C ARG A 103 -4.89 -3.22 -11.11
N ALA A 104 -4.51 -2.00 -10.72
CA ALA A 104 -4.42 -0.86 -11.64
C ALA A 104 -3.46 -1.08 -12.82
N ILE A 105 -2.51 -2.02 -12.70
CA ILE A 105 -1.56 -2.40 -13.77
C ILE A 105 -1.85 -3.77 -14.36
N ALA A 106 -2.70 -4.57 -13.71
CA ALA A 106 -3.06 -5.91 -14.17
C ALA A 106 -4.31 -5.90 -15.06
N TRP A 107 -5.24 -5.00 -14.81
CA TRP A 107 -6.49 -4.91 -15.55
C TRP A 107 -6.26 -4.32 -16.93
N ARG A 108 -6.76 -5.00 -17.97
CA ARG A 108 -6.64 -4.62 -19.38
C ARG A 108 -7.96 -4.03 -19.90
N GLU A 109 -7.87 -3.33 -21.00
CA GLU A 109 -9.03 -2.71 -21.69
C GLU A 109 -10.02 -3.74 -22.24
N ASP A 110 -9.55 -4.96 -22.53
CA ASP A 110 -10.39 -6.07 -22.99
C ASP A 110 -11.21 -6.74 -21.86
N GLY A 111 -11.12 -6.23 -20.63
CA GLY A 111 -11.82 -6.77 -19.47
C GLY A 111 -11.15 -8.00 -18.86
N SER A 112 -9.91 -8.30 -19.21
CA SER A 112 -9.11 -9.40 -18.66
C SER A 112 -7.99 -8.91 -17.75
N PHE A 113 -7.41 -9.84 -16.98
CA PHE A 113 -6.18 -9.58 -16.24
C PHE A 113 -4.94 -9.97 -17.05
N ASP A 114 -3.84 -9.25 -16.87
CA ASP A 114 -2.53 -9.67 -17.35
C ASP A 114 -2.11 -10.97 -16.63
N PRO A 115 -1.97 -12.12 -17.36
CA PRO A 115 -1.70 -13.41 -16.72
C PRO A 115 -0.36 -13.46 -15.99
N GLY A 116 0.60 -12.62 -16.41
CA GLY A 116 1.92 -12.54 -15.78
C GLY A 116 1.85 -11.82 -14.42
N ILE A 117 1.07 -10.74 -14.33
CA ILE A 117 0.87 -10.01 -13.09
C ILE A 117 -0.01 -10.83 -12.13
N GLU A 118 -1.10 -11.39 -12.64
CA GLU A 118 -2.01 -12.22 -11.84
C GLU A 118 -1.29 -13.40 -11.19
N ARG A 119 -0.50 -14.14 -11.94
CA ARG A 119 0.31 -15.27 -11.41
C ARG A 119 1.28 -14.82 -10.32
N ARG A 120 1.96 -13.66 -10.49
CA ARG A 120 2.86 -13.10 -9.47
C ARG A 120 2.10 -12.66 -8.23
N PHE A 121 0.91 -12.11 -8.42
CA PHE A 121 0.05 -11.72 -7.31
C PHE A 121 -0.45 -12.94 -6.52
N MET A 122 -0.87 -14.02 -7.19
CA MET A 122 -1.21 -15.27 -6.53
C MET A 122 -0.03 -15.84 -5.72
N ALA A 123 1.16 -15.87 -6.31
CA ALA A 123 2.37 -16.31 -5.61
C ALA A 123 2.67 -15.46 -4.37
N MET A 124 2.48 -14.13 -4.46
CA MET A 124 2.62 -13.22 -3.32
C MET A 124 1.63 -13.54 -2.20
N LEU A 125 0.37 -13.83 -2.53
CA LEU A 125 -0.65 -14.18 -1.52
C LEU A 125 -0.34 -15.48 -0.78
N ASP A 126 0.40 -16.39 -1.39
CA ASP A 126 0.76 -17.70 -0.80
C ASP A 126 2.14 -17.73 -0.14
N THR A 127 2.84 -16.61 -0.19
CA THR A 127 4.21 -16.49 0.33
C THR A 127 4.22 -16.35 1.86
N PRO A 128 5.17 -16.99 2.59
CA PRO A 128 5.42 -16.72 3.99
C PRO A 128 5.98 -15.32 4.21
N ARG A 129 5.88 -14.82 5.46
CA ARG A 129 6.26 -13.44 5.79
C ARG A 129 7.71 -13.10 5.44
N GLU A 130 8.62 -14.02 5.63
CA GLU A 130 10.06 -13.84 5.40
C GLU A 130 10.40 -13.55 3.94
N GLU A 131 9.65 -14.12 3.00
CA GLU A 131 9.84 -13.91 1.56
C GLU A 131 9.01 -12.76 1.00
N LEU A 132 8.00 -12.29 1.75
CA LEU A 132 7.08 -11.25 1.31
C LEU A 132 7.77 -9.94 0.86
N PRO A 133 8.85 -9.44 1.53
CA PRO A 133 9.55 -8.24 1.08
C PRO A 133 10.09 -8.34 -0.35
N HIS A 134 10.55 -9.51 -0.77
CA HIS A 134 10.99 -9.76 -2.13
C HIS A 134 9.84 -9.62 -3.15
N HIS A 135 8.69 -10.21 -2.87
CA HIS A 135 7.50 -10.10 -3.71
C HIS A 135 6.95 -8.68 -3.77
N LEU A 136 6.92 -7.98 -2.64
CA LEU A 136 6.51 -6.57 -2.57
C LEU A 136 7.40 -5.68 -3.43
N ARG A 137 8.71 -5.87 -3.34
CA ARG A 137 9.67 -5.14 -4.17
C ARG A 137 9.40 -5.34 -5.65
N HIS A 138 9.19 -6.58 -6.10
CA HIS A 138 8.84 -6.85 -7.49
C HIS A 138 7.50 -6.19 -7.89
N GLY A 139 6.49 -6.23 -7.03
CA GLY A 139 5.22 -5.53 -7.25
C GLY A 139 5.40 -4.02 -7.41
N ILE A 140 6.20 -3.40 -6.54
CA ILE A 140 6.55 -1.97 -6.63
C ILE A 140 7.31 -1.65 -7.92
N GLN A 141 8.26 -2.49 -8.33
CA GLN A 141 8.98 -2.31 -9.60
C GLN A 141 8.06 -2.43 -10.82
N LEU A 142 7.07 -3.33 -10.77
CA LEU A 142 6.05 -3.43 -11.82
C LEU A 142 5.17 -2.18 -11.89
N LEU A 143 4.77 -1.61 -10.75
CA LEU A 143 4.04 -0.33 -10.69
C LEU A 143 4.86 0.78 -11.35
N ALA A 144 6.13 0.90 -10.96
CA ALA A 144 7.04 1.92 -11.51
C ALA A 144 7.24 1.78 -13.02
N ALA A 145 7.32 0.55 -13.53
CA ALA A 145 7.59 0.30 -14.95
C ALA A 145 6.34 0.44 -15.83
N ARG A 146 5.16 0.03 -15.34
CA ARG A 146 3.95 -0.04 -16.17
C ARG A 146 3.04 1.18 -16.06
N ARG A 147 2.89 1.71 -14.86
CA ARG A 147 1.99 2.85 -14.60
C ARG A 147 2.51 3.69 -13.44
N PRO A 148 3.52 4.54 -13.68
CA PRO A 148 3.98 5.47 -12.66
C PRO A 148 2.83 6.37 -12.18
N GLY A 149 2.78 6.62 -10.86
CA GLY A 149 1.75 7.46 -10.25
C GLY A 149 0.56 6.70 -9.66
N VAL A 150 0.44 5.37 -9.84
CA VAL A 150 -0.54 4.57 -9.08
C VAL A 150 -0.19 4.64 -7.61
N PRO A 151 -1.07 5.16 -6.72
CA PRO A 151 -0.71 5.35 -5.32
C PRO A 151 -0.67 4.03 -4.55
N VAL A 152 0.18 3.99 -3.52
CA VAL A 152 0.31 2.89 -2.56
C VAL A 152 0.12 3.44 -1.15
N ASP A 153 -0.79 2.85 -0.35
CA ASP A 153 -0.91 3.17 1.07
C ASP A 153 0.19 2.45 1.87
N PHE A 154 1.33 3.12 2.04
CA PHE A 154 2.47 2.55 2.78
C PHE A 154 2.19 2.41 4.28
N VAL A 155 1.27 3.21 4.84
CA VAL A 155 0.83 3.06 6.24
C VAL A 155 0.01 1.78 6.38
N GLN A 156 -0.92 1.52 5.46
CA GLN A 156 -1.68 0.27 5.45
C GLN A 156 -0.77 -0.93 5.17
N LEU A 157 0.20 -0.79 4.26
CA LEU A 157 1.17 -1.84 3.96
C LEU A 157 1.99 -2.25 5.18
N PHE A 158 2.39 -1.29 6.03
CA PHE A 158 3.03 -1.57 7.31
C PHE A 158 2.13 -2.43 8.23
N GLU A 159 0.86 -2.04 8.38
CA GLU A 159 -0.10 -2.82 9.18
C GLU A 159 -0.32 -4.22 8.61
N ASP A 160 -0.30 -4.35 7.29
CA ASP A 160 -0.46 -5.61 6.59
C ASP A 160 0.73 -6.55 6.83
N LEU A 161 1.96 -6.04 6.82
CA LEU A 161 3.16 -6.80 7.17
C LEU A 161 3.08 -7.37 8.59
N LEU A 162 2.63 -6.57 9.56
CA LEU A 162 2.48 -7.03 10.95
C LEU A 162 1.39 -8.10 11.14
N ARG A 163 0.46 -8.20 10.21
CA ARG A 163 -0.70 -9.11 10.28
C ARG A 163 -0.68 -10.19 9.20
N TRP A 164 0.42 -10.33 8.47
CA TRP A 164 0.49 -11.24 7.34
C TRP A 164 0.19 -12.69 7.72
N GLU A 165 0.69 -13.14 8.88
CA GLU A 165 0.50 -14.49 9.39
C GLU A 165 -0.69 -14.63 10.36
N ALA A 166 -1.56 -13.61 10.43
CA ALA A 166 -2.73 -13.69 11.30
C ALA A 166 -3.65 -14.85 10.90
N PRO A 167 -4.20 -15.60 11.89
CA PRO A 167 -5.13 -16.70 11.63
C PRO A 167 -6.29 -16.27 10.72
N GLY A 168 -6.64 -17.15 9.75
CA GLY A 168 -7.67 -16.85 8.76
C GLY A 168 -7.23 -15.94 7.61
N ARG A 169 -5.94 -15.55 7.56
CA ARG A 169 -5.32 -14.81 6.46
C ARG A 169 -6.10 -13.54 6.04
N PRO A 170 -6.46 -12.64 6.98
CA PRO A 170 -7.35 -11.51 6.69
C PRO A 170 -6.73 -10.49 5.72
N VAL A 171 -5.40 -10.35 5.72
CA VAL A 171 -4.68 -9.45 4.81
C VAL A 171 -4.77 -9.99 3.38
N GLN A 172 -4.43 -11.24 3.18
CA GLN A 172 -4.46 -11.90 1.88
C GLN A 172 -5.87 -11.89 1.29
N ARG A 173 -6.91 -12.16 2.10
CA ARG A 173 -8.32 -12.06 1.66
C ARG A 173 -8.66 -10.64 1.18
N ARG A 174 -8.33 -9.61 1.95
CA ARG A 174 -8.58 -8.22 1.57
C ARG A 174 -7.84 -7.84 0.28
N TRP A 175 -6.57 -8.29 0.13
CA TRP A 175 -5.81 -8.03 -1.08
C TRP A 175 -6.42 -8.75 -2.29
N ALA A 176 -6.84 -10.00 -2.13
CA ALA A 176 -7.54 -10.77 -3.16
C ALA A 176 -8.85 -10.09 -3.59
N GLU A 177 -9.69 -9.69 -2.63
CA GLU A 177 -10.90 -8.93 -2.91
C GLU A 177 -10.60 -7.65 -3.70
N ALA A 178 -9.62 -6.87 -3.28
CA ALA A 178 -9.26 -5.63 -3.94
C ALA A 178 -8.66 -5.83 -5.34
N PHE A 179 -8.02 -6.97 -5.59
CA PHE A 179 -7.43 -7.29 -6.90
C PHE A 179 -8.48 -7.80 -7.87
N TRP A 180 -9.31 -8.79 -7.48
CA TRP A 180 -10.26 -9.46 -8.38
C TRP A 180 -11.68 -8.89 -8.36
N ARG A 181 -12.02 -8.02 -7.40
CA ARG A 181 -13.35 -7.44 -7.34
C ARG A 181 -13.65 -6.67 -8.63
N LEU A 182 -14.66 -7.11 -9.37
CA LEU A 182 -15.23 -6.31 -10.44
C LEU A 182 -15.94 -5.11 -9.79
N GLU A 183 -15.59 -3.91 -10.23
CA GLU A 183 -16.35 -2.72 -9.83
C GLU A 183 -17.77 -2.89 -10.34
N ARG A 184 -18.72 -3.02 -9.42
CA ARG A 184 -20.11 -2.87 -9.78
C ARG A 184 -20.26 -1.40 -10.20
N PRO A 185 -20.75 -1.08 -11.42
CA PRO A 185 -21.11 0.29 -11.72
C PRO A 185 -22.00 0.76 -10.57
N GLU A 186 -21.67 1.89 -9.95
CA GLU A 186 -22.57 2.51 -9.00
C GLU A 186 -23.89 2.66 -9.73
N ALA A 187 -24.94 2.03 -9.20
CA ALA A 187 -26.29 2.27 -9.68
C ALA A 187 -26.51 3.77 -9.52
N THR A 188 -26.38 4.49 -10.62
CA THR A 188 -26.79 5.89 -10.70
C THR A 188 -28.23 5.88 -10.20
N GLY A 189 -28.45 6.43 -9.01
CA GLY A 189 -29.75 6.45 -8.36
C GLY A 189 -30.70 7.31 -9.14
N GLU A 190 -31.28 6.74 -10.20
CA GLU A 190 -32.54 7.16 -10.72
C GLU A 190 -33.64 6.48 -9.86
N ALA A 191 -34.06 7.19 -8.83
CA ALA A 191 -35.28 6.87 -8.14
C ALA A 191 -36.38 6.82 -9.22
N PRO A 192 -37.20 5.73 -9.27
CA PRO A 192 -38.34 5.74 -10.15
C PRO A 192 -39.27 6.89 -9.73
N ALA A 193 -39.55 7.79 -10.67
CA ALA A 193 -40.55 8.82 -10.50
C ALA A 193 -41.86 8.13 -10.10
N GLU A 194 -42.34 8.41 -8.90
CA GLU A 194 -43.69 8.04 -8.49
C GLU A 194 -44.67 8.77 -9.42
N GLU A 195 -45.22 8.05 -10.38
CA GLU A 195 -46.41 8.49 -11.09
C GLU A 195 -47.56 8.57 -10.08
N GLY A 196 -47.85 9.79 -9.65
CA GLY A 196 -49.00 10.08 -8.81
C GLY A 196 -50.33 9.67 -9.53
N PRO A 197 -51.31 9.17 -8.77
CA PRO A 197 -52.58 8.77 -9.34
C PRO A 197 -53.32 10.01 -9.83
N THR A 198 -53.58 10.07 -11.14
CA THR A 198 -54.52 11.02 -11.74
C THR A 198 -55.92 10.68 -11.25
N GLY A 199 -56.39 11.48 -10.31
CA GLY A 199 -57.80 11.49 -9.94
C GLY A 199 -58.68 11.90 -11.14
N SER A 200 -59.61 11.06 -11.48
CA SER A 200 -60.72 11.38 -12.37
C SER A 200 -61.93 11.59 -11.51
N GLU A 201 -62.34 12.84 -11.38
CA GLU A 201 -63.68 13.20 -10.94
C GLU A 201 -64.49 13.62 -12.15
N SER A 202 -65.65 12.97 -12.35
CA SER A 202 -66.94 13.52 -12.66
C SER A 202 -67.99 12.44 -12.71
#